data_8304ff699dedd8842f336808fc5149e8
#
_entry.id   8304ff699dedd8842f336808fc5149e8
#
_cell.length_a   1.000
_cell.length_b   1.000
_cell.length_c   1.000
_cell.angle_alpha   90.00
_cell.angle_beta   90.00
_cell.angle_gamma   90.00
#
_symmetry.space_group_name_H-M   'P 1'
#
loop_
_entity.id
_entity.type
_entity.pdbx_description
1 polymer ?
#
loop_
_entity_poly.entity_id
_entity_poly.type
_entity_poly.pdbx_seq_one_letter_code
_entity_poly.pdbx_strand_id
1 'polypeptide(L)'
;MGCSQSKTDTLSNKSIEEESRIKSIQSHSLSNEQSDRIIEDCIIVWFLNDSSIDIKIEKAKLRHVVSTVKIFNDCDECINYIINIRIERIFLIVPTQETFLESIQNLPQIEKIYILDPSFRENDNIIDITTSSNIFYDIDSLRQQLETDVELCGFDLLIISASNSLLHDDTISNDVKKQQASFLYTQLIREILYRLKFENNAKNEFINFCRLHYAHNYEQLCIIDDFEKNYRPQKILWWLTRQCFIGRILQRMQRTCEIDILYKLGFLIKHAHTQLTILQENNSFISENLLIVYRGKTMFNDKFIAFIKNNYGGLLSFSNFFIAHRDKEISLNFIRRRLTAFPNTIGILFEIHINPIIRSIRSPFATLDKIYVDEQIEKNGILFSMSTVFRIDSIEEFTDNLTITIWTVKLSLIADDDPQLLRLVTPLRSSEIHANPLSYVGKLFIEMGEYTHAEQFFIEMLQDTSVLSQPHRLVRVHNGLGANYMITGDYVKALEQYQQALDVSLSYLPSIHIDLVPLYDAIGKSYFHLGDYKNAVENYEKAVGLLRFNGQSNNNQFINDLNIRIDDTKKLLNNK
;
A
#
# COMPACT_ATOMS: atom_id res chain seq x y z
N MET A 1 11.35 5.66 48.23
CA MET A 1 11.43 6.47 47.00
C MET A 1 12.56 5.89 46.16
N GLY A 2 12.28 4.99 45.23
CA GLY A 2 13.35 4.34 44.47
C GLY A 2 12.84 3.20 43.59
N CYS A 3 11.75 3.40 42.80
CA CYS A 3 11.26 2.36 41.86
C CYS A 3 10.50 2.91 40.65
N SER A 4 10.55 4.21 40.36
CA SER A 4 9.82 4.80 39.21
C SER A 4 10.70 5.31 38.07
N GLN A 5 12.01 5.38 38.23
CA GLN A 5 12.91 5.88 37.16
C GLN A 5 13.38 4.81 36.19
N SER A 6 13.40 3.53 36.53
CA SER A 6 13.94 2.47 35.66
C SER A 6 12.98 2.03 34.52
N LYS A 7 11.68 2.36 34.61
CA LYS A 7 10.70 1.99 33.55
C LYS A 7 10.60 3.04 32.45
N THR A 8 10.90 4.29 32.71
CA THR A 8 10.89 5.37 31.72
C THR A 8 12.13 5.33 30.82
N ASP A 9 13.29 4.94 31.38
CA ASP A 9 14.55 4.85 30.62
C ASP A 9 14.58 3.67 29.63
N THR A 10 13.87 2.58 29.94
CA THR A 10 13.75 1.43 29.02
C THR A 10 12.79 1.70 27.84
N LEU A 11 11.81 2.59 27.99
CA LEU A 11 10.90 2.99 26.91
C LEU A 11 11.56 4.04 26.00
N SER A 12 12.37 4.95 26.53
CA SER A 12 13.12 5.93 25.74
C SER A 12 14.23 5.29 24.90
N ASN A 13 14.95 4.31 25.44
CA ASN A 13 15.98 3.59 24.71
C ASN A 13 15.41 2.72 23.57
N LYS A 14 14.22 2.13 23.74
CA LYS A 14 13.56 1.36 22.66
C LYS A 14 13.13 2.22 21.47
N SER A 15 12.70 3.46 21.70
CA SER A 15 12.33 4.38 20.60
C SER A 15 13.56 4.89 19.84
N ILE A 16 14.69 5.06 20.49
CA ILE A 16 15.97 5.45 19.88
C ILE A 16 16.53 4.32 19.02
N GLU A 17 16.35 3.07 19.43
CA GLU A 17 16.73 1.90 18.64
C GLU A 17 15.86 1.70 17.39
N GLU A 18 14.57 2.00 17.43
CA GLU A 18 13.70 1.97 16.25
C GLU A 18 14.06 3.06 15.24
N GLU A 19 14.43 4.25 15.68
CA GLU A 19 14.93 5.32 14.82
C GLU A 19 16.25 4.98 14.13
N SER A 20 17.17 4.33 14.84
CA SER A 20 18.44 3.89 14.25
C SER A 20 18.24 2.80 13.20
N ARG A 21 17.21 1.94 13.37
CA ARG A 21 16.88 0.84 12.46
C ARG A 21 16.40 1.32 11.09
N ILE A 22 15.56 2.35 11.09
CA ILE A 22 15.01 2.86 9.83
C ILE A 22 16.06 3.71 9.10
N LYS A 23 17.02 4.31 9.85
CA LYS A 23 18.14 5.05 9.24
C LYS A 23 19.18 4.17 8.56
N SER A 24 19.45 2.97 9.07
CA SER A 24 20.39 2.05 8.41
C SER A 24 19.78 1.52 7.11
N ILE A 25 18.46 1.32 7.04
CA ILE A 25 17.73 1.02 5.79
C ILE A 25 17.93 2.15 4.77
N GLN A 26 18.03 3.41 5.22
CA GLN A 26 18.19 4.58 4.34
C GLN A 26 19.61 4.79 3.79
N SER A 27 20.66 4.41 4.55
CA SER A 27 22.04 4.77 4.18
C SER A 27 22.63 3.90 3.07
N HIS A 28 22.09 2.71 2.81
CA HIS A 28 22.63 1.75 1.83
C HIS A 28 21.91 1.73 0.48
N SER A 29 20.72 2.35 0.33
CA SER A 29 20.00 2.44 -0.95
C SER A 29 20.44 3.59 -1.85
N LEU A 30 21.53 4.28 -1.52
CA LEU A 30 21.97 5.54 -2.16
C LEU A 30 22.97 5.35 -3.32
N SER A 31 22.80 4.34 -4.18
CA SER A 31 23.56 4.23 -5.42
C SER A 31 22.69 4.44 -6.65
N ASN A 32 23.24 5.05 -7.65
CA ASN A 32 22.84 5.43 -9.03
C ASN A 32 21.48 5.01 -9.66
N GLU A 33 20.69 4.12 -9.06
CA GLU A 33 19.35 3.73 -9.51
C GLU A 33 18.24 4.71 -9.08
N GLN A 34 18.55 5.67 -8.20
CA GLN A 34 17.54 6.55 -7.60
C GLN A 34 16.98 7.63 -8.54
N SER A 35 17.68 7.99 -9.62
CA SER A 35 17.20 9.05 -10.52
C SER A 35 16.04 8.62 -11.43
N ASP A 36 15.88 7.32 -11.67
CA ASP A 36 14.85 6.78 -12.57
C ASP A 36 13.63 6.18 -11.83
N ARG A 37 13.64 6.23 -10.50
CA ARG A 37 12.51 5.71 -9.70
C ARG A 37 11.26 6.55 -9.91
N ILE A 38 10.16 5.90 -10.24
CA ILE A 38 8.85 6.54 -10.37
C ILE A 38 8.29 6.76 -8.97
N ILE A 39 7.88 8.00 -8.66
CA ILE A 39 7.35 8.39 -7.34
C ILE A 39 5.90 8.86 -7.36
N GLU A 40 5.26 8.83 -8.52
CA GLU A 40 3.85 9.16 -8.73
C GLU A 40 3.10 7.96 -9.31
N ASP A 41 1.80 7.93 -9.12
CA ASP A 41 0.95 6.83 -9.60
C ASP A 41 0.68 6.88 -11.09
N CYS A 42 0.80 8.04 -11.70
CA CYS A 42 0.52 8.29 -13.11
C CYS A 42 1.80 8.57 -13.89
N ILE A 43 1.92 8.00 -15.07
CA ILE A 43 3.00 8.26 -16.02
C ILE A 43 2.43 8.55 -17.39
N ILE A 44 3.14 9.37 -18.16
CA ILE A 44 2.86 9.58 -19.57
C ILE A 44 3.84 8.76 -20.38
N VAL A 45 3.32 7.95 -21.29
CA VAL A 45 4.07 7.26 -22.36
C VAL A 45 3.70 7.93 -23.66
N TRP A 46 4.68 8.45 -24.38
CA TRP A 46 4.49 9.15 -25.64
C TRP A 46 5.24 8.43 -26.75
N PHE A 47 4.50 7.88 -27.71
CA PHE A 47 5.04 7.25 -28.91
C PHE A 47 5.07 8.27 -30.05
N LEU A 48 6.21 8.38 -30.74
CA LEU A 48 6.46 9.35 -31.82
C LEU A 48 6.93 8.62 -33.08
N ASN A 49 6.30 8.89 -34.22
CA ASN A 49 6.73 8.42 -35.54
C ASN A 49 7.67 9.40 -36.26
N ASP A 50 7.70 10.68 -35.84
CA ASP A 50 8.42 11.72 -36.57
C ASP A 50 9.27 12.60 -35.64
N SER A 51 10.47 13.00 -36.13
CA SER A 51 11.47 13.79 -35.43
C SER A 51 11.27 15.31 -35.56
N SER A 52 10.17 15.77 -36.13
CA SER A 52 9.94 17.19 -36.45
C SER A 52 9.51 18.07 -35.26
N ILE A 53 9.11 17.47 -34.15
CA ILE A 53 8.65 18.17 -32.94
C ILE A 53 9.82 18.48 -32.04
N ASP A 54 9.89 19.70 -31.46
CA ASP A 54 10.89 19.99 -30.41
C ASP A 54 10.55 19.24 -29.13
N ILE A 55 10.96 17.97 -29.10
CA ILE A 55 10.71 17.01 -28.04
C ILE A 55 11.07 17.57 -26.65
N LYS A 56 12.07 18.42 -26.54
CA LYS A 56 12.53 18.95 -25.23
C LYS A 56 11.52 19.90 -24.64
N ILE A 57 10.97 20.83 -25.45
CA ILE A 57 9.99 21.82 -25.01
C ILE A 57 8.67 21.12 -24.68
N GLU A 58 8.19 20.28 -25.57
CA GLU A 58 6.90 19.62 -25.39
C GLU A 58 6.92 18.60 -24.24
N LYS A 59 8.01 17.87 -24.07
CA LYS A 59 8.22 17.01 -22.89
C LYS A 59 8.20 17.80 -21.59
N ALA A 60 8.77 19.01 -21.59
CA ALA A 60 8.74 19.87 -20.40
C ALA A 60 7.30 20.28 -20.05
N LYS A 61 6.46 20.61 -21.03
CA LYS A 61 5.03 20.93 -20.82
C LYS A 61 4.27 19.74 -20.19
N LEU A 62 4.49 18.52 -20.68
CA LEU A 62 3.85 17.32 -20.15
C LEU A 62 4.34 16.98 -18.73
N ARG A 63 5.57 17.33 -18.39
CA ARG A 63 6.11 17.15 -17.02
C ARG A 63 5.47 18.06 -15.97
N HIS A 64 4.76 19.10 -16.38
CA HIS A 64 3.92 19.87 -15.44
C HIS A 64 2.75 19.03 -14.91
N VAL A 65 2.24 18.11 -15.74
CA VAL A 65 1.11 17.25 -15.35
C VAL A 65 1.57 16.08 -14.48
N VAL A 66 2.61 15.35 -14.92
CA VAL A 66 3.21 14.21 -14.21
C VAL A 66 4.73 14.30 -14.23
N SER A 67 5.41 13.81 -13.19
CA SER A 67 6.88 13.86 -13.13
C SER A 67 7.54 12.97 -14.18
N THR A 68 6.95 11.84 -14.48
CA THR A 68 7.51 10.82 -15.38
C THR A 68 6.87 10.85 -16.76
N VAL A 69 7.65 11.25 -17.77
CA VAL A 69 7.27 11.23 -19.19
C VAL A 69 8.32 10.41 -19.94
N LYS A 70 7.94 9.25 -20.48
CA LYS A 70 8.78 8.38 -21.30
C LYS A 70 8.38 8.52 -22.76
N ILE A 71 9.38 8.63 -23.64
CA ILE A 71 9.19 8.83 -25.09
C ILE A 71 9.84 7.67 -25.82
N PHE A 72 9.13 7.11 -26.78
CA PHE A 72 9.57 5.98 -27.59
C PHE A 72 9.37 6.31 -29.08
N ASN A 73 10.33 5.84 -29.90
CA ASN A 73 10.28 5.90 -31.36
C ASN A 73 10.23 4.49 -31.98
N ASP A 74 10.40 3.46 -31.15
CA ASP A 74 10.33 2.06 -31.53
C ASP A 74 9.11 1.40 -30.85
N CYS A 75 8.31 0.68 -31.65
CA CYS A 75 7.09 0.03 -31.17
C CYS A 75 7.37 -1.07 -30.15
N ASP A 76 8.37 -1.90 -30.40
CA ASP A 76 8.66 -3.06 -29.54
C ASP A 76 9.20 -2.61 -28.20
N GLU A 77 10.04 -1.58 -28.17
CA GLU A 77 10.51 -0.95 -26.91
C GLU A 77 9.34 -0.34 -26.13
N CYS A 78 8.43 0.37 -26.80
CA CYS A 78 7.26 0.96 -26.18
C CYS A 78 6.33 -0.10 -25.57
N ILE A 79 6.00 -1.14 -26.33
CA ILE A 79 5.18 -2.26 -25.87
C ILE A 79 5.83 -2.97 -24.70
N ASN A 80 7.12 -3.30 -24.79
CA ASN A 80 7.86 -3.95 -23.72
C ASN A 80 7.87 -3.09 -22.46
N TYR A 81 8.05 -1.78 -22.57
CA TYR A 81 7.96 -0.88 -21.43
C TYR A 81 6.57 -0.92 -20.78
N ILE A 82 5.50 -0.78 -21.59
CA ILE A 82 4.12 -0.78 -21.11
C ILE A 82 3.78 -2.10 -20.39
N ILE A 83 4.13 -3.26 -20.97
CA ILE A 83 3.85 -4.58 -20.39
C ILE A 83 4.56 -4.77 -19.04
N ASN A 84 5.75 -4.21 -18.89
CA ASN A 84 6.53 -4.32 -17.64
C ASN A 84 6.04 -3.39 -16.54
N ILE A 85 5.26 -2.37 -16.85
CA ILE A 85 4.60 -1.51 -15.85
C ILE A 85 3.46 -2.28 -15.18
N ARG A 86 3.52 -2.44 -13.86
CA ARG A 86 2.53 -3.23 -13.09
C ARG A 86 1.67 -2.39 -12.15
N ILE A 87 2.20 -1.28 -11.69
CA ILE A 87 1.63 -0.51 -10.59
C ILE A 87 1.06 0.82 -11.09
N GLU A 88 1.82 1.53 -11.92
CA GLU A 88 1.47 2.85 -12.40
C GLU A 88 0.31 2.81 -13.41
N ARG A 89 -0.40 3.94 -13.53
CA ARG A 89 -1.41 4.19 -14.54
C ARG A 89 -0.79 4.96 -15.70
N ILE A 90 -0.96 4.42 -16.90
CA ILE A 90 -0.36 4.95 -18.12
C ILE A 90 -1.38 5.79 -18.88
N PHE A 91 -1.03 7.05 -19.11
CA PHE A 91 -1.66 7.91 -20.09
C PHE A 91 -0.83 7.85 -21.38
N LEU A 92 -1.34 7.14 -22.39
CA LEU A 92 -0.62 6.86 -23.62
C LEU A 92 -0.95 7.91 -24.69
N ILE A 93 0.07 8.56 -25.23
CA ILE A 93 -0.06 9.50 -26.36
C ILE A 93 0.54 8.85 -27.61
N VAL A 94 -0.24 8.79 -28.68
CA VAL A 94 0.15 8.18 -29.95
C VAL A 94 -0.24 9.07 -31.13
N PRO A 95 0.46 9.01 -32.27
CA PRO A 95 -0.01 9.58 -33.52
C PRO A 95 -1.19 8.75 -34.10
N THR A 96 -1.92 9.30 -35.05
CA THR A 96 -2.99 8.59 -35.76
C THR A 96 -2.43 7.37 -36.51
N GLN A 97 -3.10 6.22 -36.45
CA GLN A 97 -2.79 4.98 -37.20
C GLN A 97 -1.66 4.11 -36.65
N GLU A 98 -1.70 3.75 -35.39
CA GLU A 98 -0.74 2.77 -34.86
C GLU A 98 -1.36 1.38 -34.74
N THR A 99 -0.85 0.42 -35.50
CA THR A 99 -1.35 -0.97 -35.53
C THR A 99 -1.11 -1.74 -34.22
N PHE A 100 -0.14 -1.32 -33.41
CA PHE A 100 0.15 -1.99 -32.14
C PHE A 100 -0.90 -1.68 -31.03
N LEU A 101 -1.74 -0.65 -31.21
CA LEU A 101 -2.77 -0.28 -30.23
C LEU A 101 -3.74 -1.42 -29.93
N GLU A 102 -4.10 -2.22 -30.96
CA GLU A 102 -4.99 -3.36 -30.77
C GLU A 102 -4.48 -4.37 -29.75
N SER A 103 -3.16 -4.53 -29.64
CA SER A 103 -2.53 -5.48 -28.73
C SER A 103 -2.44 -4.98 -27.29
N ILE A 104 -2.45 -3.65 -27.06
CA ILE A 104 -2.19 -3.08 -25.74
C ILE A 104 -3.38 -2.30 -25.15
N GLN A 105 -4.36 -1.86 -25.94
CA GLN A 105 -5.47 -1.01 -25.49
C GLN A 105 -6.28 -1.58 -24.31
N ASN A 106 -6.29 -2.91 -24.14
CA ASN A 106 -7.02 -3.60 -23.08
C ASN A 106 -6.14 -3.93 -21.87
N LEU A 107 -4.88 -3.49 -21.84
CA LEU A 107 -4.01 -3.73 -20.71
C LEU A 107 -4.48 -2.92 -19.49
N PRO A 108 -4.57 -3.54 -18.29
CA PRO A 108 -5.18 -2.92 -17.12
C PRO A 108 -4.41 -1.70 -16.59
N GLN A 109 -3.13 -1.55 -16.95
CA GLN A 109 -2.30 -0.40 -16.59
C GLN A 109 -2.54 0.82 -17.49
N ILE A 110 -3.14 0.67 -18.68
CA ILE A 110 -3.48 1.81 -19.54
C ILE A 110 -4.76 2.44 -19.03
N GLU A 111 -4.63 3.67 -18.54
CA GLU A 111 -5.75 4.44 -18.03
C GLU A 111 -6.52 5.11 -19.18
N LYS A 112 -5.80 5.72 -20.13
CA LYS A 112 -6.39 6.38 -21.29
C LYS A 112 -5.40 6.51 -22.45
N ILE A 113 -5.92 6.51 -23.68
CA ILE A 113 -5.14 6.72 -24.91
C ILE A 113 -5.58 8.03 -25.54
N TYR A 114 -4.61 8.85 -25.93
CA TYR A 114 -4.80 10.11 -26.64
C TYR A 114 -4.12 10.06 -27.99
N ILE A 115 -4.81 10.59 -28.99
CA ILE A 115 -4.27 10.76 -30.33
C ILE A 115 -3.82 12.22 -30.47
N LEU A 116 -2.54 12.42 -30.76
CA LEU A 116 -1.97 13.73 -31.04
C LEU A 116 -1.51 13.78 -32.48
N ASP A 117 -2.28 14.44 -33.34
CA ASP A 117 -1.97 14.60 -34.75
C ASP A 117 -2.24 16.03 -35.22
N PRO A 118 -1.17 16.87 -35.37
CA PRO A 118 -1.31 18.23 -35.88
C PRO A 118 -1.82 18.33 -37.33
N SER A 119 -1.75 17.23 -38.11
CA SER A 119 -2.12 17.19 -39.51
C SER A 119 -3.55 16.69 -39.77
N PHE A 120 -4.21 16.19 -38.71
CA PHE A 120 -5.54 15.58 -38.81
C PHE A 120 -6.60 16.58 -39.31
N ARG A 121 -7.41 16.18 -40.29
CA ARG A 121 -8.57 16.91 -40.79
C ARG A 121 -9.83 16.09 -40.51
N GLU A 122 -10.93 16.76 -40.14
CA GLU A 122 -12.23 16.13 -39.77
C GLU A 122 -12.82 15.16 -40.80
N ASN A 123 -12.28 15.11 -42.03
CA ASN A 123 -12.77 14.25 -43.11
C ASN A 123 -12.00 12.93 -43.28
N ASP A 124 -11.01 12.66 -42.46
CA ASP A 124 -10.27 11.39 -42.51
C ASP A 124 -11.09 10.29 -41.83
N ASN A 125 -11.40 9.22 -42.59
CA ASN A 125 -12.14 8.06 -42.08
C ASN A 125 -11.36 7.42 -40.91
N ILE A 126 -11.75 7.76 -39.69
CA ILE A 126 -11.20 7.16 -38.49
C ILE A 126 -11.78 5.75 -38.37
N ILE A 127 -10.91 4.74 -38.38
CA ILE A 127 -11.25 3.40 -37.94
C ILE A 127 -11.69 3.51 -36.48
N ASP A 128 -12.78 2.92 -36.13
CA ASP A 128 -13.58 2.86 -34.92
C ASP A 128 -12.76 2.63 -33.61
N ILE A 129 -11.85 3.55 -33.29
CA ILE A 129 -11.14 3.58 -32.03
C ILE A 129 -11.89 4.56 -31.12
N THR A 130 -12.91 4.02 -30.45
CA THR A 130 -13.62 4.56 -29.29
C THR A 130 -13.48 6.06 -29.06
N THR A 131 -14.45 6.80 -29.59
CA THR A 131 -14.83 8.19 -29.29
C THR A 131 -13.89 9.30 -29.75
N SER A 132 -14.41 10.15 -30.61
CA SER A 132 -13.86 11.43 -31.12
C SER A 132 -13.37 12.43 -30.06
N SER A 133 -13.55 12.13 -28.77
CA SER A 133 -13.20 13.00 -27.64
C SER A 133 -11.72 12.95 -27.21
N ASN A 134 -10.90 12.07 -27.80
CA ASN A 134 -9.50 11.88 -27.39
C ASN A 134 -8.48 12.28 -28.45
N ILE A 135 -8.91 13.06 -29.47
CA ILE A 135 -8.04 13.53 -30.56
C ILE A 135 -7.69 14.99 -30.29
N PHE A 136 -6.40 15.31 -30.36
CA PHE A 136 -5.86 16.63 -30.10
C PHE A 136 -4.94 17.07 -31.26
N TYR A 137 -4.97 18.36 -31.57
CA TYR A 137 -4.18 18.94 -32.65
C TYR A 137 -2.92 19.64 -32.13
N ASP A 138 -2.87 19.91 -30.83
CA ASP A 138 -1.74 20.56 -30.16
C ASP A 138 -1.55 20.04 -28.74
N ILE A 139 -0.34 20.18 -28.23
CA ILE A 139 0.04 19.71 -26.89
C ILE A 139 -0.60 20.52 -25.76
N ASP A 140 -0.90 21.78 -25.97
CA ASP A 140 -1.44 22.61 -24.89
C ASP A 140 -2.89 22.23 -24.58
N SER A 141 -3.69 21.95 -25.61
CA SER A 141 -5.05 21.40 -25.45
C SER A 141 -5.03 20.01 -24.81
N LEU A 142 -4.11 19.14 -25.29
CA LEU A 142 -3.91 17.81 -24.71
C LEU A 142 -3.49 17.91 -23.23
N ARG A 143 -2.59 18.80 -22.87
CA ARG A 143 -2.12 19.02 -21.49
C ARG A 143 -3.28 19.38 -20.56
N GLN A 144 -4.17 20.28 -20.96
CA GLN A 144 -5.34 20.65 -20.15
C GLN A 144 -6.25 19.45 -19.88
N GLN A 145 -6.48 18.60 -20.90
CA GLN A 145 -7.26 17.38 -20.71
C GLN A 145 -6.54 16.37 -19.81
N LEU A 146 -5.23 16.19 -20.00
CA LEU A 146 -4.41 15.31 -19.17
C LEU A 146 -4.41 15.75 -17.69
N GLU A 147 -4.32 17.04 -17.41
CA GLU A 147 -4.41 17.57 -16.04
C GLU A 147 -5.71 17.12 -15.36
N THR A 148 -6.83 17.27 -16.05
CA THR A 148 -8.15 16.85 -15.57
C THR A 148 -8.22 15.32 -15.35
N ASP A 149 -7.73 14.54 -16.31
CA ASP A 149 -7.82 13.07 -16.26
C ASP A 149 -6.88 12.47 -15.23
N VAL A 150 -5.67 13.01 -15.06
CA VAL A 150 -4.74 12.61 -14.00
C VAL A 150 -5.30 12.93 -12.62
N GLU A 151 -5.96 14.07 -12.45
CA GLU A 151 -6.64 14.41 -11.20
C GLU A 151 -7.77 13.44 -10.89
N LEU A 152 -8.64 13.16 -11.85
CA LEU A 152 -9.74 12.19 -11.69
C LEU A 152 -9.19 10.79 -11.36
N CYS A 153 -8.11 10.35 -12.02
CA CYS A 153 -7.44 9.11 -11.72
C CYS A 153 -6.94 9.08 -10.27
N GLY A 154 -6.28 10.14 -9.82
CA GLY A 154 -5.77 10.25 -8.45
C GLY A 154 -6.87 10.08 -7.40
N PHE A 155 -8.02 10.71 -7.56
CA PHE A 155 -9.14 10.56 -6.63
C PHE A 155 -9.68 9.12 -6.54
N ASP A 156 -9.57 8.35 -7.62
CA ASP A 156 -10.07 6.97 -7.68
C ASP A 156 -9.06 5.93 -7.15
N LEU A 157 -7.79 6.30 -7.03
CA LEU A 157 -6.73 5.41 -6.52
C LEU A 157 -6.78 5.17 -5.00
N LEU A 158 -7.76 5.73 -4.30
CA LEU A 158 -7.95 5.50 -2.86
C LEU A 158 -8.10 4.01 -2.57
N ILE A 159 -7.16 3.45 -1.81
CA ILE A 159 -7.13 2.03 -1.46
C ILE A 159 -8.13 1.76 -0.35
N ILE A 160 -8.87 0.68 -0.54
CA ILE A 160 -9.81 0.13 0.44
C ILE A 160 -9.28 -1.23 0.86
N SER A 161 -9.18 -1.44 2.15
CA SER A 161 -8.96 -2.76 2.75
C SER A 161 -10.18 -3.15 3.57
N ALA A 162 -10.56 -4.42 3.50
CA ALA A 162 -11.73 -4.92 4.21
C ALA A 162 -11.39 -6.21 4.97
N SER A 163 -12.10 -6.45 6.05
CA SER A 163 -11.94 -7.67 6.84
C SER A 163 -13.28 -8.06 7.48
N ASN A 164 -13.65 -9.32 7.31
CA ASN A 164 -14.82 -9.90 7.96
C ASN A 164 -14.36 -10.88 9.05
N SER A 165 -14.35 -10.43 10.29
CA SER A 165 -13.93 -11.24 11.46
C SER A 165 -14.95 -12.31 11.88
N LEU A 166 -16.09 -12.39 11.22
CA LEU A 166 -17.13 -13.40 11.51
C LEU A 166 -16.78 -14.76 10.88
N LEU A 167 -15.80 -14.79 9.96
CA LEU A 167 -15.34 -16.03 9.31
C LEU A 167 -14.21 -16.65 10.14
N HIS A 168 -14.56 -17.32 11.22
CA HIS A 168 -13.67 -18.18 12.01
C HIS A 168 -13.85 -19.64 11.55
N ASP A 169 -13.34 -19.97 10.36
CA ASP A 169 -13.32 -21.36 9.90
C ASP A 169 -11.99 -21.65 9.20
N ASP A 170 -11.43 -22.82 9.43
CA ASP A 170 -10.17 -23.28 8.79
C ASP A 170 -10.29 -23.40 7.25
N THR A 171 -11.49 -23.15 6.71
CA THR A 171 -11.84 -23.17 5.28
C THR A 171 -11.74 -21.82 4.58
N ILE A 172 -11.16 -20.78 5.24
CA ILE A 172 -11.07 -19.42 4.66
C ILE A 172 -10.22 -19.44 3.39
N SER A 173 -10.80 -18.92 2.29
CA SER A 173 -10.09 -18.80 1.02
C SER A 173 -8.82 -17.93 1.12
N ASN A 174 -7.83 -18.21 0.28
CA ASN A 174 -6.59 -17.43 0.26
C ASN A 174 -6.83 -15.93 0.00
N ASP A 175 -7.87 -15.57 -0.75
CA ASP A 175 -8.20 -14.18 -1.05
C ASP A 175 -8.71 -13.43 0.19
N VAL A 176 -9.49 -14.09 1.05
CA VAL A 176 -9.94 -13.49 2.32
C VAL A 176 -8.74 -13.28 3.27
N LYS A 177 -7.80 -14.23 3.32
CA LYS A 177 -6.56 -14.08 4.11
C LYS A 177 -5.72 -12.88 3.62
N LYS A 178 -5.58 -12.71 2.31
CA LYS A 178 -4.89 -11.55 1.71
C LYS A 178 -5.55 -10.22 2.07
N GLN A 179 -6.88 -10.16 2.02
CA GLN A 179 -7.63 -8.96 2.39
C GLN A 179 -7.46 -8.62 3.87
N GLN A 180 -7.52 -9.63 4.75
CA GLN A 180 -7.29 -9.44 6.17
C GLN A 180 -5.86 -8.97 6.45
N ALA A 181 -4.86 -9.55 5.79
CA ALA A 181 -3.47 -9.12 5.91
C ALA A 181 -3.27 -7.67 5.45
N SER A 182 -3.90 -7.27 4.34
CA SER A 182 -3.88 -5.89 3.85
C SER A 182 -4.52 -4.93 4.86
N PHE A 183 -5.65 -5.30 5.47
CA PHE A 183 -6.27 -4.50 6.53
C PHE A 183 -5.34 -4.35 7.74
N LEU A 184 -4.75 -5.44 8.22
CA LEU A 184 -3.82 -5.44 9.35
C LEU A 184 -2.55 -4.63 9.04
N TYR A 185 -2.04 -4.73 7.82
CA TYR A 185 -0.89 -3.94 7.37
C TYR A 185 -1.16 -2.43 7.52
N THR A 186 -2.30 -1.93 7.02
CA THR A 186 -2.62 -0.50 7.12
C THR A 186 -2.75 -0.03 8.58
N GLN A 187 -3.32 -0.86 9.46
CA GLN A 187 -3.45 -0.56 10.88
C GLN A 187 -2.08 -0.58 11.60
N LEU A 188 -1.21 -1.54 11.27
CA LEU A 188 0.12 -1.67 11.85
C LEU A 188 1.03 -0.51 11.43
N ILE A 189 1.06 -0.17 10.14
CA ILE A 189 1.86 0.95 9.63
C ILE A 189 1.47 2.25 10.32
N ARG A 190 0.18 2.52 10.46
CA ARG A 190 -0.31 3.69 11.20
C ARG A 190 0.24 3.70 12.64
N GLU A 191 0.16 2.58 13.37
CA GLU A 191 0.68 2.50 14.74
C GLU A 191 2.20 2.71 14.82
N ILE A 192 2.96 2.17 13.87
CA ILE A 192 4.41 2.38 13.78
C ILE A 192 4.71 3.87 13.60
N LEU A 193 4.09 4.52 12.60
CA LEU A 193 4.34 5.92 12.29
C LEU A 193 4.00 6.87 13.46
N TYR A 194 2.96 6.58 14.22
CA TYR A 194 2.59 7.43 15.37
C TYR A 194 3.53 7.28 16.55
N ARG A 195 4.17 6.13 16.71
CA ARG A 195 5.16 5.88 17.79
C ARG A 195 6.54 6.42 17.46
N LEU A 196 6.90 6.48 16.18
CA LEU A 196 8.21 6.97 15.77
C LEU A 196 8.42 8.41 16.22
N LYS A 197 9.64 8.68 16.69
CA LYS A 197 10.14 10.03 16.91
C LYS A 197 10.92 10.43 15.66
N PHE A 198 10.52 11.48 15.02
CA PHE A 198 11.23 12.00 13.86
C PHE A 198 12.23 13.06 14.29
N GLU A 199 13.44 12.97 13.72
CA GLU A 199 14.49 13.96 14.00
C GLU A 199 14.18 15.30 13.37
N ASN A 200 14.82 16.35 13.88
CA ASN A 200 14.70 17.70 13.34
C ASN A 200 15.09 17.79 11.87
N ASN A 201 15.85 16.82 11.35
CA ASN A 201 16.30 16.77 9.95
C ASN A 201 15.32 16.07 8.99
N ALA A 202 14.30 15.36 9.48
CA ALA A 202 13.37 14.58 8.65
C ALA A 202 12.71 15.43 7.54
N LYS A 203 12.39 16.70 7.83
CA LYS A 203 11.88 17.64 6.85
C LYS A 203 12.87 17.88 5.70
N ASN A 204 14.16 18.10 6.02
CA ASN A 204 15.19 18.39 5.02
C ASN A 204 15.49 17.15 4.16
N GLU A 205 15.51 15.97 4.75
CA GLU A 205 15.67 14.69 4.04
C GLU A 205 14.52 14.47 3.05
N PHE A 206 13.29 14.74 3.46
CA PHE A 206 12.13 14.68 2.58
C PHE A 206 12.19 15.71 1.44
N ILE A 207 12.59 16.95 1.72
CA ILE A 207 12.75 17.99 0.71
C ILE A 207 13.81 17.59 -0.32
N ASN A 208 14.96 17.09 0.13
CA ASN A 208 16.04 16.65 -0.76
C ASN A 208 15.59 15.48 -1.65
N PHE A 209 14.86 14.52 -1.07
CA PHE A 209 14.24 13.44 -1.82
C PHE A 209 13.29 13.98 -2.90
N CYS A 210 12.40 14.91 -2.56
CA CYS A 210 11.49 15.51 -3.52
C CYS A 210 12.22 16.28 -4.63
N ARG A 211 13.23 17.09 -4.29
CA ARG A 211 14.01 17.84 -5.29
C ARG A 211 14.71 16.92 -6.29
N LEU A 212 15.22 15.78 -5.83
CA LEU A 212 15.85 14.79 -6.71
C LEU A 212 14.86 14.26 -7.75
N HIS A 213 13.67 13.86 -7.30
CA HIS A 213 12.69 13.23 -8.17
C HIS A 213 11.88 14.22 -9.03
N TYR A 214 11.69 15.45 -8.55
CA TYR A 214 11.03 16.53 -9.30
C TYR A 214 12.02 17.46 -10.01
N ALA A 215 13.29 17.07 -10.19
CA ALA A 215 14.34 17.91 -10.77
C ALA A 215 13.99 18.51 -12.15
N HIS A 216 13.09 17.89 -12.89
CA HIS A 216 12.65 18.32 -14.21
C HIS A 216 11.22 18.91 -14.24
N ASN A 217 10.61 19.14 -13.08
CA ASN A 217 9.28 19.76 -12.96
C ASN A 217 9.39 21.07 -12.18
N TYR A 218 9.54 22.16 -12.92
CA TYR A 218 9.77 23.49 -12.34
C TYR A 218 8.64 23.95 -11.41
N GLU A 219 7.39 23.65 -11.75
CA GLU A 219 6.23 24.02 -10.93
C GLU A 219 6.26 23.34 -9.57
N GLN A 220 6.50 22.02 -9.57
CA GLN A 220 6.62 21.29 -8.31
C GLN A 220 7.86 21.73 -7.51
N LEU A 221 8.96 22.08 -8.17
CA LEU A 221 10.13 22.66 -7.48
C LEU A 221 9.79 23.99 -6.78
N CYS A 222 9.00 24.86 -7.40
CA CYS A 222 8.53 26.09 -6.76
C CYS A 222 7.65 25.79 -5.53
N ILE A 223 6.78 24.77 -5.61
CA ILE A 223 5.95 24.33 -4.48
C ILE A 223 6.82 23.71 -3.37
N ILE A 224 7.87 22.95 -3.72
CA ILE A 224 8.83 22.39 -2.76
C ILE A 224 9.59 23.51 -2.03
N ASP A 225 9.99 24.58 -2.75
CA ASP A 225 10.65 25.74 -2.15
C ASP A 225 9.71 26.52 -1.22
N ASP A 226 8.43 26.64 -1.58
CA ASP A 226 7.39 27.21 -0.72
C ASP A 226 7.18 26.33 0.53
N PHE A 227 7.13 25.00 0.38
CA PHE A 227 7.06 24.08 1.48
C PHE A 227 8.25 24.21 2.42
N GLU A 228 9.47 24.28 1.90
CA GLU A 228 10.68 24.45 2.72
C GLU A 228 10.62 25.68 3.61
N LYS A 229 10.18 26.82 3.05
CA LYS A 229 10.11 28.12 3.73
C LYS A 229 8.94 28.20 4.72
N ASN A 230 7.77 27.73 4.30
CA ASN A 230 6.50 28.07 4.93
C ASN A 230 5.85 26.91 5.69
N TYR A 231 6.39 25.68 5.58
CA TYR A 231 5.87 24.54 6.34
C TYR A 231 5.97 24.76 7.85
N ARG A 232 4.84 24.53 8.50
CA ARG A 232 4.70 24.46 9.96
C ARG A 232 3.75 23.29 10.28
N PRO A 233 3.96 22.51 11.36
CA PRO A 233 3.09 21.38 11.72
C PRO A 233 1.60 21.76 11.77
N GLN A 234 1.28 22.99 12.21
CA GLN A 234 -0.10 23.50 12.30
C GLN A 234 -0.77 23.74 10.93
N LYS A 235 0.02 23.83 9.86
CA LYS A 235 -0.46 24.02 8.49
C LYS A 235 -0.47 22.75 7.66
N ILE A 236 -0.18 21.60 8.27
CA ILE A 236 -0.06 20.33 7.54
C ILE A 236 -1.34 19.96 6.79
N LEU A 237 -2.51 20.20 7.38
CA LEU A 237 -3.78 19.87 6.73
C LEU A 237 -4.01 20.69 5.46
N TRP A 238 -3.56 21.95 5.42
CA TRP A 238 -3.56 22.76 4.20
C TRP A 238 -2.65 22.15 3.12
N TRP A 239 -1.45 21.68 3.50
CA TRP A 239 -0.53 21.03 2.57
C TRP A 239 -1.09 19.73 2.02
N LEU A 240 -1.80 18.94 2.82
CA LEU A 240 -2.43 17.68 2.40
C LEU A 240 -3.67 17.90 1.52
N THR A 241 -4.34 19.01 1.65
CA THR A 241 -5.52 19.34 0.83
C THR A 241 -5.14 20.06 -0.46
N ARG A 242 -3.95 20.63 -0.53
CA ARG A 242 -3.42 21.28 -1.75
C ARG A 242 -3.04 20.22 -2.79
N GLN A 243 -3.37 20.47 -4.04
CA GLN A 243 -2.93 19.66 -5.17
C GLN A 243 -1.43 19.84 -5.41
N CYS A 244 -0.60 19.00 -4.81
CA CYS A 244 0.85 19.10 -4.90
C CYS A 244 1.53 17.73 -4.75
N PHE A 245 2.85 17.71 -4.88
CA PHE A 245 3.70 16.53 -4.75
C PHE A 245 3.43 15.69 -3.49
N ILE A 246 3.05 16.30 -2.36
CA ILE A 246 2.80 15.59 -1.09
C ILE A 246 1.66 14.58 -1.23
N GLY A 247 0.52 15.03 -1.79
CA GLY A 247 -0.63 14.15 -2.00
C GLY A 247 -0.32 13.00 -2.95
N ARG A 248 0.41 13.27 -4.04
CA ARG A 248 0.78 12.28 -5.05
C ARG A 248 1.72 11.21 -4.49
N ILE A 249 2.78 11.63 -3.76
CA ILE A 249 3.72 10.69 -3.13
C ILE A 249 3.01 9.87 -2.04
N LEU A 250 2.17 10.51 -1.22
CA LEU A 250 1.42 9.84 -0.15
C LEU A 250 0.48 8.76 -0.71
N GLN A 251 -0.19 9.05 -1.82
CA GLN A 251 -1.08 8.15 -2.52
C GLN A 251 -0.33 6.92 -3.04
N ARG A 252 0.78 7.15 -3.77
CA ARG A 252 1.64 6.08 -4.29
C ARG A 252 2.17 5.19 -3.17
N MET A 253 2.77 5.78 -2.15
CA MET A 253 3.39 5.08 -1.04
C MET A 253 2.47 4.00 -0.44
N GLN A 254 1.20 4.32 -0.25
CA GLN A 254 0.25 3.38 0.35
C GLN A 254 -0.14 2.26 -0.60
N ARG A 255 -0.10 2.51 -1.91
CA ARG A 255 -0.41 1.52 -2.94
C ARG A 255 0.77 0.59 -3.22
N THR A 256 1.98 1.13 -3.16
CA THR A 256 3.21 0.38 -3.45
C THR A 256 3.84 -0.26 -2.23
N CYS A 257 3.35 0.04 -1.04
CA CYS A 257 3.91 -0.44 0.22
C CYS A 257 5.42 -0.12 0.40
N GLU A 258 5.91 0.96 -0.23
CA GLU A 258 7.31 1.37 -0.18
C GLU A 258 7.64 2.00 1.19
N ILE A 259 8.22 1.21 2.08
CA ILE A 259 8.44 1.58 3.49
C ILE A 259 9.43 2.72 3.64
N ASP A 260 10.45 2.82 2.78
CA ASP A 260 11.43 3.91 2.79
C ASP A 260 10.78 5.28 2.49
N ILE A 261 9.84 5.33 1.54
CA ILE A 261 9.06 6.54 1.26
C ILE A 261 8.10 6.83 2.41
N LEU A 262 7.45 5.79 2.94
CA LEU A 262 6.56 5.89 4.08
C LEU A 262 7.25 6.54 5.28
N TYR A 263 8.49 6.14 5.55
CA TYR A 263 9.27 6.74 6.64
C TYR A 263 9.58 8.20 6.40
N LYS A 264 9.99 8.57 5.16
CA LYS A 264 10.25 9.97 4.79
C LYS A 264 9.02 10.86 4.96
N LEU A 265 7.82 10.32 4.69
CA LEU A 265 6.53 11.01 4.89
C LEU A 265 6.00 10.93 6.33
N GLY A 266 6.55 10.06 7.16
CA GLY A 266 5.99 9.72 8.46
C GLY A 266 5.79 10.92 9.40
N PHE A 267 6.70 11.89 9.39
CA PHE A 267 6.55 13.11 10.19
C PHE A 267 5.34 13.94 9.75
N LEU A 268 5.04 13.99 8.44
CA LEU A 268 3.86 14.68 7.89
C LEU A 268 2.58 13.98 8.34
N ILE A 269 2.55 12.65 8.22
CA ILE A 269 1.41 11.81 8.62
C ILE A 269 1.13 12.01 10.12
N LYS A 270 2.19 12.00 10.94
CA LYS A 270 2.08 12.23 12.38
C LYS A 270 1.54 13.61 12.71
N HIS A 271 2.07 14.66 12.07
CA HIS A 271 1.58 16.03 12.27
C HIS A 271 0.12 16.17 11.84
N ALA A 272 -0.28 15.56 10.72
CA ALA A 272 -1.66 15.60 10.24
C ALA A 272 -2.62 14.93 11.22
N HIS A 273 -2.27 13.74 11.70
CA HIS A 273 -3.06 13.04 12.70
C HIS A 273 -3.20 13.87 13.99
N THR A 274 -2.08 14.42 14.49
CA THR A 274 -2.09 15.28 15.69
C THR A 274 -2.99 16.49 15.51
N GLN A 275 -2.93 17.16 14.36
CA GLN A 275 -3.80 18.31 14.09
C GLN A 275 -5.27 17.92 14.01
N LEU A 276 -5.61 16.80 13.36
CA LEU A 276 -6.99 16.30 13.34
C LEU A 276 -7.49 15.96 14.74
N THR A 277 -6.67 15.35 15.59
CA THR A 277 -7.02 15.04 16.99
C THR A 277 -7.31 16.32 17.78
N ILE A 278 -6.43 17.33 17.67
CA ILE A 278 -6.64 18.63 18.34
C ILE A 278 -7.93 19.31 17.87
N LEU A 279 -8.20 19.28 16.56
CA LEU A 279 -9.42 19.87 16.01
C LEU A 279 -10.66 19.11 16.44
N GLN A 280 -10.61 17.79 16.54
CA GLN A 280 -11.71 16.96 17.03
C GLN A 280 -12.00 17.21 18.51
N GLU A 281 -10.97 17.34 19.35
CA GLU A 281 -11.11 17.63 20.78
C GLU A 281 -11.70 19.03 21.02
N ASN A 282 -11.27 20.02 20.25
CA ASN A 282 -11.73 21.41 20.35
C ASN A 282 -13.11 21.64 19.71
N ASN A 283 -13.63 20.67 18.95
CA ASN A 283 -14.93 20.79 18.31
C ASN A 283 -16.07 20.51 19.30
N SER A 284 -16.57 21.57 19.94
CA SER A 284 -17.86 21.58 20.64
C SER A 284 -19.09 21.50 19.69
N PHE A 285 -18.89 21.37 18.40
CA PHE A 285 -19.91 21.34 17.34
C PHE A 285 -20.44 19.94 17.03
N ILE A 286 -20.52 19.09 18.00
CA ILE A 286 -21.30 17.89 17.82
C ILE A 286 -22.74 18.30 18.10
N SER A 287 -23.48 18.72 17.06
CA SER A 287 -24.90 18.72 17.11
C SER A 287 -25.33 17.31 17.54
N GLU A 288 -26.34 17.17 18.38
CA GLU A 288 -26.85 15.87 18.83
C GLU A 288 -27.32 14.97 17.66
N ASN A 289 -27.26 15.49 16.43
CA ASN A 289 -27.76 14.85 15.23
C ASN A 289 -26.66 14.07 14.48
N LEU A 290 -27.03 12.90 13.99
CA LEU A 290 -26.22 12.08 13.09
C LEU A 290 -25.74 12.91 11.88
N LEU A 291 -24.44 12.90 11.62
CA LEU A 291 -23.85 13.57 10.48
C LEU A 291 -23.65 12.57 9.34
N ILE A 292 -24.17 12.87 8.17
CA ILE A 292 -24.03 12.05 6.97
C ILE A 292 -23.18 12.79 5.96
N VAL A 293 -22.18 12.09 5.40
CA VAL A 293 -21.32 12.61 4.33
C VAL A 293 -21.12 11.54 3.25
N TYR A 294 -20.75 11.98 2.07
CA TYR A 294 -20.70 11.15 0.87
C TYR A 294 -19.32 11.14 0.23
N ARG A 295 -18.94 9.98 -0.30
CA ARG A 295 -17.72 9.82 -1.11
C ARG A 295 -18.00 8.95 -2.33
N GLY A 296 -17.72 9.46 -3.53
CA GLY A 296 -17.79 8.70 -4.77
C GLY A 296 -16.52 7.90 -5.03
N LYS A 297 -16.65 6.73 -5.64
CA LYS A 297 -15.56 5.89 -6.13
C LYS A 297 -16.04 5.06 -7.31
N THR A 298 -15.09 4.68 -8.20
CA THR A 298 -15.34 3.63 -9.20
C THR A 298 -14.38 2.46 -9.01
N MET A 299 -14.78 1.27 -9.36
CA MET A 299 -13.92 0.08 -9.37
C MET A 299 -14.47 -0.99 -10.31
N PHE A 300 -13.64 -1.97 -10.65
CA PHE A 300 -14.08 -3.15 -11.37
C PHE A 300 -15.04 -4.00 -10.52
N ASN A 301 -15.99 -4.66 -11.17
CA ASN A 301 -17.03 -5.42 -10.49
C ASN A 301 -16.49 -6.59 -9.64
N ASP A 302 -15.45 -7.27 -10.10
CA ASP A 302 -14.77 -8.33 -9.36
C ASP A 302 -14.19 -7.82 -8.03
N LYS A 303 -13.55 -6.66 -8.05
CA LYS A 303 -13.04 -6.00 -6.86
C LYS A 303 -14.16 -5.53 -5.92
N PHE A 304 -15.26 -4.99 -6.46
CA PHE A 304 -16.41 -4.62 -5.64
C PHE A 304 -16.98 -5.84 -4.90
N ILE A 305 -17.17 -6.95 -5.61
CA ILE A 305 -17.65 -8.19 -5.00
C ILE A 305 -16.68 -8.64 -3.91
N ALA A 306 -15.38 -8.70 -4.21
CA ALA A 306 -14.38 -9.21 -3.28
C ALA A 306 -14.23 -8.32 -2.03
N PHE A 307 -14.10 -7.01 -2.19
CA PHE A 307 -13.76 -6.10 -1.08
C PHE A 307 -14.98 -5.56 -0.32
N ILE A 308 -16.13 -5.45 -0.97
CA ILE A 308 -17.30 -4.78 -0.38
C ILE A 308 -18.45 -5.76 -0.20
N LYS A 309 -18.95 -6.37 -1.29
CA LYS A 309 -20.16 -7.19 -1.25
C LYS A 309 -20.03 -8.41 -0.34
N ASN A 310 -18.90 -9.12 -0.43
CA ASN A 310 -18.60 -10.29 0.41
C ASN A 310 -18.23 -9.93 1.85
N ASN A 311 -18.02 -8.66 2.15
CA ASN A 311 -17.67 -8.17 3.49
C ASN A 311 -18.82 -7.42 4.18
N TYR A 312 -20.06 -7.66 3.78
CA TYR A 312 -21.24 -7.12 4.48
C TYR A 312 -21.19 -7.41 5.99
N GLY A 313 -21.47 -6.41 6.83
CA GLY A 313 -21.33 -6.49 8.29
C GLY A 313 -19.89 -6.48 8.81
N GLY A 314 -18.90 -6.56 7.91
CA GLY A 314 -17.48 -6.50 8.23
C GLY A 314 -16.96 -5.07 8.33
N LEU A 315 -15.63 -4.96 8.51
CA LEU A 315 -14.93 -3.69 8.63
C LEU A 315 -14.28 -3.31 7.29
N LEU A 316 -14.32 -2.03 6.97
CA LEU A 316 -13.71 -1.40 5.81
C LEU A 316 -12.82 -0.25 6.26
N SER A 317 -11.61 -0.15 5.73
CA SER A 317 -10.68 0.93 6.01
C SER A 317 -10.24 1.62 4.73
N PHE A 318 -10.19 2.95 4.77
CA PHE A 318 -9.55 3.75 3.73
C PHE A 318 -8.11 4.02 4.13
N SER A 319 -7.17 3.57 3.31
CA SER A 319 -5.74 3.61 3.66
C SER A 319 -5.18 5.03 3.75
N ASN A 320 -5.74 6.00 3.02
CA ASN A 320 -5.24 7.37 2.93
C ASN A 320 -6.07 8.38 3.73
N PHE A 321 -5.56 9.61 3.89
CA PHE A 321 -6.41 10.75 4.21
C PHE A 321 -7.40 10.98 3.07
N PHE A 322 -8.64 11.23 3.38
CA PHE A 322 -9.65 11.47 2.35
C PHE A 322 -10.72 12.46 2.82
N ILE A 323 -11.31 13.15 1.85
CA ILE A 323 -12.40 14.08 2.06
C ILE A 323 -13.72 13.41 1.65
N ALA A 324 -14.75 13.52 2.49
CA ALA A 324 -16.12 13.21 2.15
C ALA A 324 -16.97 14.48 2.24
N HIS A 325 -17.93 14.65 1.34
CA HIS A 325 -18.72 15.87 1.20
C HIS A 325 -20.11 15.72 1.82
N ARG A 326 -20.67 16.80 2.35
CA ARG A 326 -22.06 16.80 2.83
C ARG A 326 -23.06 16.81 1.68
N ASP A 327 -22.68 17.39 0.54
CA ASP A 327 -23.48 17.36 -0.66
C ASP A 327 -23.25 16.04 -1.43
N LYS A 328 -24.33 15.27 -1.57
CA LYS A 328 -24.35 14.01 -2.31
C LYS A 328 -24.02 14.19 -3.79
N GLU A 329 -24.47 15.30 -4.40
CA GLU A 329 -24.29 15.55 -5.83
C GLU A 329 -22.84 15.71 -6.24
N ILE A 330 -21.97 16.23 -5.38
CA ILE A 330 -20.52 16.28 -5.64
C ILE A 330 -19.96 14.88 -5.90
N SER A 331 -20.33 13.93 -5.04
CA SER A 331 -19.90 12.53 -5.14
C SER A 331 -20.52 11.81 -6.34
N LEU A 332 -21.78 12.09 -6.66
CA LEU A 332 -22.46 11.54 -7.84
C LEU A 332 -21.87 12.09 -9.13
N ASN A 333 -21.57 13.38 -9.20
CA ASN A 333 -20.94 14.00 -10.36
C ASN A 333 -19.53 13.43 -10.62
N PHE A 334 -18.76 13.15 -9.56
CA PHE A 334 -17.49 12.44 -9.68
C PHE A 334 -17.70 11.04 -10.30
N ILE A 335 -18.65 10.25 -9.79
CA ILE A 335 -18.94 8.91 -10.30
C ILE A 335 -19.35 8.96 -11.77
N ARG A 336 -20.25 9.87 -12.16
CA ARG A 336 -20.72 10.04 -13.54
C ARG A 336 -19.56 10.32 -14.50
N ARG A 337 -18.67 11.27 -14.14
CA ARG A 337 -17.48 11.59 -14.96
C ARG A 337 -16.57 10.37 -15.11
N ARG A 338 -16.35 9.62 -14.04
CA ARG A 338 -15.51 8.42 -14.08
C ARG A 338 -16.14 7.32 -14.92
N LEU A 339 -17.42 7.05 -14.78
CA LEU A 339 -18.12 6.03 -15.58
C LEU A 339 -18.16 6.37 -17.07
N THR A 340 -18.23 7.65 -17.42
CA THR A 340 -18.12 8.10 -18.82
C THR A 340 -16.72 7.82 -19.37
N ALA A 341 -15.67 8.08 -18.58
CA ALA A 341 -14.29 7.82 -18.98
C ALA A 341 -13.93 6.32 -18.96
N PHE A 342 -14.55 5.54 -18.07
CA PHE A 342 -14.23 4.12 -17.82
C PHE A 342 -15.51 3.26 -17.72
N PRO A 343 -16.16 2.97 -18.85
CA PRO A 343 -17.47 2.30 -18.87
C PRO A 343 -17.45 0.86 -18.32
N ASN A 344 -16.28 0.21 -18.24
CA ASN A 344 -16.13 -1.14 -17.70
C ASN A 344 -16.05 -1.19 -16.15
N THR A 345 -16.20 -0.05 -15.48
CA THR A 345 -16.23 0.04 -14.02
C THR A 345 -17.65 0.26 -13.51
N ILE A 346 -17.86 0.04 -12.23
CA ILE A 346 -19.12 0.34 -11.53
C ILE A 346 -18.95 1.52 -10.61
N GLY A 347 -20.00 2.32 -10.47
CA GLY A 347 -20.06 3.46 -9.56
C GLY A 347 -20.44 3.03 -8.14
N ILE A 348 -19.73 3.56 -7.15
CA ILE A 348 -19.99 3.31 -5.75
C ILE A 348 -20.11 4.64 -5.02
N LEU A 349 -21.21 4.81 -4.32
CA LEU A 349 -21.46 5.93 -3.42
C LEU A 349 -21.33 5.45 -1.99
N PHE A 350 -20.28 5.82 -1.29
CA PHE A 350 -20.18 5.63 0.15
C PHE A 350 -21.02 6.70 0.85
N GLU A 351 -22.01 6.27 1.62
CA GLU A 351 -22.80 7.08 2.53
C GLU A 351 -22.30 6.85 3.95
N ILE A 352 -21.53 7.79 4.48
CA ILE A 352 -20.80 7.65 5.74
C ILE A 352 -21.58 8.30 6.86
N HIS A 353 -21.99 7.50 7.82
CA HIS A 353 -22.71 7.90 9.02
C HIS A 353 -21.75 8.11 10.17
N ILE A 354 -21.70 9.33 10.70
CA ILE A 354 -20.85 9.71 11.83
C ILE A 354 -21.74 9.99 13.02
N ASN A 355 -21.71 9.10 14.00
CA ASN A 355 -22.35 9.35 15.27
C ASN A 355 -21.49 10.36 16.06
N PRO A 356 -22.02 11.53 16.42
CA PRO A 356 -21.27 12.57 17.12
C PRO A 356 -20.75 12.15 18.50
N ILE A 357 -21.33 11.15 19.12
CA ILE A 357 -20.90 10.62 20.42
C ILE A 357 -19.61 9.80 20.28
N ILE A 358 -19.33 9.23 19.10
CA ILE A 358 -18.14 8.42 18.86
C ILE A 358 -16.93 9.34 18.72
N ARG A 359 -16.04 9.28 19.70
CA ARG A 359 -14.73 9.90 19.63
C ARG A 359 -13.70 8.81 19.40
N SER A 360 -13.09 8.80 18.24
CA SER A 360 -12.01 7.89 17.93
C SER A 360 -10.68 8.65 17.93
N ILE A 361 -9.79 8.31 18.86
CA ILE A 361 -8.41 8.83 18.88
C ILE A 361 -7.62 8.21 17.71
N ARG A 362 -7.97 7.00 17.31
CA ARG A 362 -7.32 6.30 16.21
C ARG A 362 -7.72 6.80 14.85
N SER A 363 -8.94 7.29 14.72
CA SER A 363 -9.52 7.73 13.45
C SER A 363 -10.07 9.16 13.57
N PRO A 364 -9.23 10.16 13.94
CA PRO A 364 -9.69 11.53 14.07
C PRO A 364 -10.12 12.10 12.72
N PHE A 365 -11.08 12.99 12.77
CA PHE A 365 -11.59 13.72 11.62
C PHE A 365 -11.91 15.18 11.99
N ALA A 366 -11.96 16.04 10.99
CA ALA A 366 -12.33 17.45 11.18
C ALA A 366 -13.13 17.97 9.99
N THR A 367 -14.01 18.93 10.26
CA THR A 367 -14.75 19.65 9.22
C THR A 367 -13.84 20.63 8.50
N LEU A 368 -13.97 20.76 7.18
CA LEU A 368 -13.09 21.61 6.35
C LEU A 368 -13.26 23.10 6.64
N ASP A 369 -14.40 23.54 7.16
CA ASP A 369 -14.65 24.92 7.61
C ASP A 369 -13.77 25.34 8.80
N LYS A 370 -13.24 24.38 9.56
CA LYS A 370 -12.31 24.58 10.68
C LYS A 370 -10.85 24.43 10.30
N ILE A 371 -10.59 23.96 9.09
CA ILE A 371 -9.26 23.77 8.55
C ILE A 371 -9.00 24.93 7.59
N TYR A 372 -7.80 25.53 7.69
CA TYR A 372 -7.31 26.39 6.62
C TYR A 372 -6.98 25.49 5.44
N VAL A 373 -7.83 25.47 4.42
CA VAL A 373 -7.68 24.67 3.19
C VAL A 373 -7.37 25.58 2.01
N ASP A 374 -6.91 25.00 0.90
CA ASP A 374 -6.74 25.71 -0.36
C ASP A 374 -8.10 26.30 -0.82
N GLU A 375 -8.07 27.49 -1.41
CA GLU A 375 -9.30 28.20 -1.85
C GLU A 375 -10.11 27.42 -2.90
N GLN A 376 -9.44 26.50 -3.62
CA GLN A 376 -10.07 25.65 -4.62
C GLN A 376 -10.87 24.49 -4.02
N ILE A 377 -10.74 24.22 -2.72
CA ILE A 377 -11.44 23.12 -2.04
C ILE A 377 -12.75 23.61 -1.44
N GLU A 378 -13.80 22.91 -1.78
CA GLU A 378 -15.11 23.16 -1.20
C GLU A 378 -15.12 22.88 0.31
N LYS A 379 -15.39 23.91 1.12
CA LYS A 379 -15.32 23.87 2.59
C LYS A 379 -16.44 23.02 3.24
N ASN A 380 -17.37 22.50 2.44
CA ASN A 380 -18.54 21.75 2.93
C ASN A 380 -18.28 20.24 3.02
N GLY A 381 -17.19 19.85 3.66
CA GLY A 381 -16.78 18.44 3.78
C GLY A 381 -16.11 18.11 5.11
N ILE A 382 -15.74 16.85 5.25
CA ILE A 382 -15.00 16.30 6.38
C ILE A 382 -13.73 15.63 5.87
N LEU A 383 -12.60 15.96 6.48
CA LEU A 383 -11.32 15.30 6.29
C LEU A 383 -11.15 14.20 7.35
N PHE A 384 -10.96 12.96 6.89
CA PHE A 384 -10.66 11.81 7.73
C PHE A 384 -9.18 11.49 7.75
N SER A 385 -8.70 10.98 8.88
CA SER A 385 -7.34 10.47 9.03
C SER A 385 -7.12 9.19 8.21
N MET A 386 -5.86 8.89 7.91
CA MET A 386 -5.50 7.63 7.24
C MET A 386 -5.90 6.42 8.09
N SER A 387 -6.19 5.33 7.41
CA SER A 387 -6.58 4.05 8.03
C SER A 387 -7.81 4.15 8.95
N THR A 388 -8.69 5.15 8.71
CA THR A 388 -9.98 5.25 9.39
C THR A 388 -10.84 4.03 9.06
N VAL A 389 -11.48 3.47 10.08
CA VAL A 389 -12.23 2.21 9.98
C VAL A 389 -13.73 2.47 10.11
N PHE A 390 -14.49 1.83 9.25
CA PHE A 390 -15.94 1.87 9.19
C PHE A 390 -16.51 0.46 9.20
N ARG A 391 -17.77 0.30 9.63
CA ARG A 391 -18.57 -0.90 9.44
C ARG A 391 -19.41 -0.77 8.18
N ILE A 392 -19.55 -1.85 7.40
CA ILE A 392 -20.45 -1.92 6.26
C ILE A 392 -21.85 -2.29 6.75
N ASP A 393 -22.76 -1.32 6.79
CA ASP A 393 -24.11 -1.51 7.37
C ASP A 393 -25.12 -2.00 6.33
N SER A 394 -25.09 -1.45 5.10
CA SER A 394 -25.94 -1.94 4.00
C SER A 394 -25.26 -1.69 2.65
N ILE A 395 -25.68 -2.49 1.66
CA ILE A 395 -25.23 -2.40 0.27
C ILE A 395 -26.49 -2.47 -0.59
N GLU A 396 -26.82 -1.39 -1.26
CA GLU A 396 -28.04 -1.23 -2.03
C GLU A 396 -27.72 -0.70 -3.43
N GLU A 397 -28.39 -1.20 -4.43
CA GLU A 397 -28.28 -0.71 -5.80
C GLU A 397 -29.38 0.34 -6.05
N PHE A 398 -29.03 1.45 -6.67
CA PHE A 398 -30.01 2.44 -7.10
C PHE A 398 -29.66 2.98 -8.50
N THR A 399 -30.66 3.43 -9.19
CA THR A 399 -30.51 4.13 -10.48
C THR A 399 -30.67 5.62 -10.22
N ASP A 400 -29.71 6.41 -10.66
CA ASP A 400 -29.75 7.85 -10.51
C ASP A 400 -30.71 8.52 -11.52
N ASN A 401 -30.90 9.84 -11.41
CA ASN A 401 -31.77 10.61 -12.30
C ASN A 401 -31.34 10.59 -13.77
N LEU A 402 -30.10 10.16 -14.07
CA LEU A 402 -29.55 10.01 -15.44
C LEU A 402 -29.54 8.57 -15.90
N THR A 403 -30.28 7.67 -15.24
CA THR A 403 -30.38 6.23 -15.54
C THR A 403 -29.09 5.43 -15.38
N ILE A 404 -28.13 5.99 -14.62
CA ILE A 404 -26.87 5.29 -14.29
C ILE A 404 -27.09 4.45 -13.03
N THR A 405 -26.75 3.17 -13.11
CA THR A 405 -26.78 2.27 -11.96
C THR A 405 -25.56 2.48 -11.06
N ILE A 406 -25.80 2.76 -9.79
CA ILE A 406 -24.78 3.05 -8.77
C ILE A 406 -25.07 2.21 -7.52
N TRP A 407 -24.02 1.68 -6.90
CA TRP A 407 -24.10 0.98 -5.63
C TRP A 407 -23.94 1.96 -4.46
N THR A 408 -24.94 2.08 -3.59
CA THR A 408 -24.80 2.79 -2.32
C THR A 408 -24.33 1.83 -1.24
N VAL A 409 -23.24 2.19 -0.59
CA VAL A 409 -22.66 1.45 0.52
C VAL A 409 -22.74 2.33 1.76
N LYS A 410 -23.62 1.97 2.71
CA LYS A 410 -23.74 2.68 3.97
C LYS A 410 -22.65 2.21 4.93
N LEU A 411 -21.95 3.17 5.49
CA LEU A 411 -20.81 2.96 6.38
C LEU A 411 -21.05 3.70 7.70
N SER A 412 -20.85 3.05 8.82
CA SER A 412 -20.81 3.70 10.14
C SER A 412 -19.38 3.81 10.65
N LEU A 413 -18.98 5.01 11.08
CA LEU A 413 -17.71 5.20 11.79
C LEU A 413 -17.75 4.42 13.10
N ILE A 414 -16.72 3.60 13.37
CA ILE A 414 -16.64 2.78 14.57
C ILE A 414 -15.78 3.43 15.66
N ALA A 415 -16.06 3.07 16.91
CA ALA A 415 -15.27 3.49 18.06
C ALA A 415 -13.98 2.67 18.20
N ASP A 416 -13.00 3.20 18.95
CA ASP A 416 -11.71 2.53 19.19
C ASP A 416 -11.82 1.23 20.02
N ASP A 417 -12.90 1.08 20.77
CA ASP A 417 -13.24 -0.07 21.61
C ASP A 417 -14.21 -1.05 20.93
N ASP A 418 -14.48 -0.87 19.63
CA ASP A 418 -15.35 -1.77 18.88
C ASP A 418 -14.84 -3.22 18.98
N PRO A 419 -15.70 -4.18 19.42
CA PRO A 419 -15.27 -5.56 19.65
C PRO A 419 -14.73 -6.27 18.41
N GLN A 420 -15.25 -5.95 17.22
CA GLN A 420 -14.82 -6.56 15.96
C GLN A 420 -13.42 -6.03 15.58
N LEU A 421 -13.20 -4.71 15.71
CA LEU A 421 -11.88 -4.11 15.49
C LEU A 421 -10.87 -4.65 16.50
N LEU A 422 -11.23 -4.70 17.78
CA LEU A 422 -10.32 -5.19 18.83
C LEU A 422 -9.89 -6.63 18.58
N ARG A 423 -10.77 -7.53 18.17
CA ARG A 423 -10.41 -8.91 17.82
C ARG A 423 -9.36 -8.97 16.71
N LEU A 424 -9.50 -8.15 15.67
CA LEU A 424 -8.57 -8.11 14.55
C LEU A 424 -7.20 -7.52 14.95
N VAL A 425 -7.19 -6.42 15.72
CA VAL A 425 -5.95 -5.70 16.03
C VAL A 425 -5.26 -6.17 17.33
N THR A 426 -5.92 -6.99 18.17
CA THR A 426 -5.32 -7.53 19.39
C THR A 426 -4.02 -8.28 19.14
N PRO A 427 -3.90 -9.13 18.10
CA PRO A 427 -2.64 -9.77 17.76
C PRO A 427 -1.51 -8.77 17.51
N LEU A 428 -1.80 -7.60 16.92
CA LEU A 428 -0.82 -6.54 16.68
C LEU A 428 -0.30 -5.88 17.98
N ARG A 429 -1.02 -6.06 19.08
CA ARG A 429 -0.67 -5.53 20.41
C ARG A 429 0.10 -6.52 21.27
N SER A 430 0.40 -7.71 20.76
CA SER A 430 1.23 -8.69 21.50
C SER A 430 2.60 -8.10 21.83
N SER A 431 3.18 -8.53 22.95
CA SER A 431 4.50 -8.08 23.38
C SER A 431 5.59 -8.35 22.34
N GLU A 432 5.42 -9.40 21.54
CA GLU A 432 6.34 -9.77 20.46
C GLU A 432 6.31 -8.79 19.29
N ILE A 433 5.11 -8.41 18.82
CA ILE A 433 4.95 -7.43 17.74
C ILE A 433 5.34 -6.05 18.22
N HIS A 434 5.01 -5.70 19.48
CA HIS A 434 5.48 -4.46 20.11
C HIS A 434 6.99 -4.36 20.20
N ALA A 435 7.67 -5.48 20.44
CA ALA A 435 9.12 -5.52 20.51
C ALA A 435 9.79 -5.44 19.12
N ASN A 436 9.10 -5.89 18.06
CA ASN A 436 9.64 -5.88 16.70
C ASN A 436 8.53 -5.78 15.63
N PRO A 437 7.87 -4.62 15.51
CA PRO A 437 6.75 -4.45 14.57
C PRO A 437 7.18 -4.63 13.10
N LEU A 438 8.42 -4.32 12.76
CA LEU A 438 8.95 -4.44 11.40
C LEU A 438 9.00 -5.90 10.93
N SER A 439 9.40 -6.86 11.76
CA SER A 439 9.39 -8.29 11.36
C SER A 439 7.99 -8.77 11.01
N TYR A 440 6.96 -8.22 11.65
CA TYR A 440 5.58 -8.56 11.33
C TYR A 440 5.09 -7.95 10.02
N VAL A 441 5.62 -6.79 9.63
CA VAL A 441 5.36 -6.18 8.31
C VAL A 441 5.79 -7.13 7.19
N GLY A 442 6.99 -7.70 7.26
CA GLY A 442 7.46 -8.67 6.25
C GLY A 442 6.56 -9.92 6.17
N LYS A 443 6.06 -10.42 7.31
CA LYS A 443 5.09 -11.51 7.33
C LYS A 443 3.77 -11.11 6.66
N LEU A 444 3.26 -9.91 6.92
CA LEU A 444 2.03 -9.42 6.27
C LEU A 444 2.20 -9.30 4.76
N PHE A 445 3.37 -8.87 4.26
CA PHE A 445 3.64 -8.89 2.81
C PHE A 445 3.50 -10.28 2.21
N ILE A 446 4.05 -11.32 2.87
CA ILE A 446 3.90 -12.70 2.42
C ILE A 446 2.41 -13.11 2.41
N GLU A 447 1.65 -12.79 3.46
CA GLU A 447 0.23 -13.10 3.58
C GLU A 447 -0.62 -12.33 2.54
N MET A 448 -0.21 -11.13 2.16
CA MET A 448 -0.82 -10.34 1.07
C MET A 448 -0.48 -10.89 -0.32
N GLY A 449 0.54 -11.74 -0.45
CA GLY A 449 1.05 -12.22 -1.72
C GLY A 449 2.07 -11.28 -2.38
N GLU A 450 2.54 -10.28 -1.66
CA GLU A 450 3.51 -9.27 -2.10
C GLU A 450 4.94 -9.78 -1.89
N TYR A 451 5.28 -10.89 -2.54
CA TYR A 451 6.52 -11.65 -2.29
C TYR A 451 7.79 -10.86 -2.62
N THR A 452 7.75 -10.02 -3.66
CA THR A 452 8.89 -9.16 -4.03
C THR A 452 9.15 -8.10 -2.96
N HIS A 453 8.10 -7.48 -2.44
CA HIS A 453 8.22 -6.51 -1.35
C HIS A 453 8.69 -7.17 -0.05
N ALA A 454 8.22 -8.40 0.24
CA ALA A 454 8.69 -9.18 1.38
C ALA A 454 10.19 -9.48 1.28
N GLU A 455 10.67 -9.91 0.11
CA GLU A 455 12.08 -10.20 -0.14
C GLU A 455 12.95 -8.96 0.06
N GLN A 456 12.61 -7.87 -0.63
CA GLN A 456 13.34 -6.60 -0.52
C GLN A 456 13.39 -6.11 0.93
N PHE A 457 12.26 -6.12 1.60
CA PHE A 457 12.14 -5.69 2.99
C PHE A 457 13.03 -6.51 3.93
N PHE A 458 13.04 -7.84 3.82
CA PHE A 458 13.89 -8.67 4.66
C PHE A 458 15.38 -8.53 4.31
N ILE A 459 15.74 -8.32 3.04
CA ILE A 459 17.13 -8.04 2.61
C ILE A 459 17.61 -6.71 3.23
N GLU A 460 16.79 -5.67 3.20
CA GLU A 460 17.11 -4.40 3.86
C GLU A 460 17.30 -4.58 5.37
N MET A 461 16.44 -5.39 6.02
CA MET A 461 16.62 -5.71 7.44
C MET A 461 17.92 -6.45 7.74
N LEU A 462 18.46 -7.27 6.82
CA LEU A 462 19.77 -7.93 6.99
C LEU A 462 20.95 -6.95 6.90
N GLN A 463 20.75 -5.76 6.37
CA GLN A 463 21.77 -4.70 6.33
C GLN A 463 21.72 -3.81 7.57
N ASP A 464 20.67 -3.91 8.40
CA ASP A 464 20.49 -3.12 9.61
C ASP A 464 21.38 -3.63 10.75
N THR A 465 22.32 -2.81 11.19
CA THR A 465 23.26 -3.13 12.29
C THR A 465 22.53 -3.47 13.59
N SER A 466 21.35 -2.92 13.84
CA SER A 466 20.54 -3.22 15.02
C SER A 466 19.88 -4.60 14.96
N VAL A 467 19.63 -5.13 13.76
CA VAL A 467 19.17 -6.51 13.53
C VAL A 467 20.36 -7.46 13.67
N LEU A 468 21.49 -7.14 13.05
CA LEU A 468 22.71 -7.96 13.09
C LEU A 468 23.23 -8.15 14.52
N SER A 469 23.08 -7.16 15.39
CA SER A 469 23.50 -7.23 16.78
C SER A 469 22.59 -8.06 17.70
N GLN A 470 21.42 -8.50 17.23
CA GLN A 470 20.42 -9.22 18.03
C GLN A 470 20.06 -10.58 17.39
N PRO A 471 20.67 -11.69 17.86
CA PRO A 471 20.52 -13.02 17.24
C PRO A 471 19.05 -13.44 17.01
N HIS A 472 18.17 -13.23 17.99
CA HIS A 472 16.76 -13.60 17.86
C HIS A 472 16.01 -12.83 16.75
N ARG A 473 16.44 -11.61 16.40
CA ARG A 473 15.87 -10.83 15.27
C ARG A 473 16.41 -11.34 13.96
N LEU A 474 17.70 -11.61 13.91
CA LEU A 474 18.36 -12.15 12.73
C LEU A 474 17.75 -13.50 12.33
N VAL A 475 17.47 -14.38 13.30
CA VAL A 475 16.73 -15.64 13.08
C VAL A 475 15.37 -15.39 12.44
N ARG A 476 14.61 -14.41 12.91
CA ARG A 476 13.28 -14.09 12.35
C ARG A 476 13.36 -13.58 10.92
N VAL A 477 14.37 -12.79 10.59
CA VAL A 477 14.58 -12.26 9.22
C VAL A 477 14.93 -13.40 8.27
N HIS A 478 15.90 -14.25 8.62
CA HIS A 478 16.25 -15.41 7.82
C HIS A 478 15.07 -16.39 7.66
N ASN A 479 14.32 -16.63 8.73
CA ASN A 479 13.12 -17.48 8.66
C ASN A 479 12.03 -16.86 7.75
N GLY A 480 11.85 -15.55 7.80
CA GLY A 480 10.93 -14.82 6.91
C GLY A 480 11.33 -14.91 5.44
N LEU A 481 12.61 -14.70 5.12
CA LEU A 481 13.15 -14.91 3.76
C LEU A 481 12.98 -16.35 3.31
N GLY A 482 13.31 -17.32 4.16
CA GLY A 482 13.14 -18.74 3.86
C GLY A 482 11.68 -19.08 3.54
N ALA A 483 10.72 -18.56 4.32
CA ALA A 483 9.30 -18.74 4.06
C ALA A 483 8.85 -18.09 2.74
N ASN A 484 9.36 -16.91 2.42
CA ASN A 484 9.10 -16.23 1.15
C ASN A 484 9.59 -17.07 -0.05
N TYR A 485 10.83 -17.55 0.00
CA TYR A 485 11.39 -18.39 -1.05
C TYR A 485 10.71 -19.77 -1.17
N MET A 486 10.24 -20.34 -0.06
CA MET A 486 9.43 -21.59 -0.11
C MET A 486 8.14 -21.40 -0.92
N ILE A 487 7.46 -20.29 -0.73
CA ILE A 487 6.18 -20.00 -1.41
C ILE A 487 6.42 -19.64 -2.89
N THR A 488 7.51 -18.94 -3.21
CA THR A 488 7.88 -18.59 -4.59
C THR A 488 8.54 -19.74 -5.36
N GLY A 489 8.83 -20.87 -4.68
CA GLY A 489 9.39 -22.07 -5.31
C GLY A 489 10.92 -22.09 -5.44
N ASP A 490 11.63 -21.10 -4.90
CA ASP A 490 13.10 -21.10 -4.86
C ASP A 490 13.60 -21.88 -3.62
N TYR A 491 13.47 -23.19 -3.70
CA TYR A 491 13.77 -24.09 -2.56
C TYR A 491 15.25 -24.10 -2.16
N VAL A 492 16.15 -23.74 -3.10
CA VAL A 492 17.60 -23.64 -2.81
C VAL A 492 17.85 -22.46 -1.88
N LYS A 493 17.36 -21.27 -2.24
CA LYS A 493 17.50 -20.10 -1.38
C LYS A 493 16.74 -20.26 -0.07
N ALA A 494 15.56 -20.91 -0.09
CA ALA A 494 14.83 -21.21 1.14
C ALA A 494 15.67 -22.04 2.11
N LEU A 495 16.30 -23.11 1.63
CA LEU A 495 17.18 -23.97 2.41
C LEU A 495 18.36 -23.19 2.99
N GLU A 496 19.04 -22.36 2.19
CA GLU A 496 20.13 -21.49 2.65
C GLU A 496 19.71 -20.58 3.80
N GLN A 497 18.56 -19.93 3.66
CA GLN A 497 18.06 -19.00 4.68
C GLN A 497 17.67 -19.73 5.98
N TYR A 498 17.03 -20.89 5.89
CA TYR A 498 16.68 -21.66 7.08
C TYR A 498 17.91 -22.24 7.78
N GLN A 499 18.96 -22.63 7.04
CA GLN A 499 20.22 -23.06 7.62
C GLN A 499 20.91 -21.92 8.37
N GLN A 500 20.93 -20.71 7.78
CA GLN A 500 21.43 -19.51 8.47
C GLN A 500 20.64 -19.21 9.75
N ALA A 501 19.31 -19.33 9.70
CA ALA A 501 18.48 -19.17 10.90
C ALA A 501 18.82 -20.21 11.97
N LEU A 502 19.08 -21.46 11.56
CA LEU A 502 19.47 -22.55 12.49
C LEU A 502 20.83 -22.30 13.10
N ASP A 503 21.83 -21.91 12.32
CA ASP A 503 23.19 -21.63 12.79
C ASP A 503 23.20 -20.47 13.80
N VAL A 504 22.50 -19.39 13.51
CA VAL A 504 22.31 -18.28 14.45
C VAL A 504 21.59 -18.76 15.70
N SER A 505 20.55 -19.57 15.60
CA SER A 505 19.82 -20.08 16.76
C SER A 505 20.71 -20.93 17.66
N LEU A 506 21.54 -21.80 17.09
CA LEU A 506 22.48 -22.66 17.81
C LEU A 506 23.62 -21.88 18.48
N SER A 507 23.87 -20.63 18.07
CA SER A 507 24.87 -19.77 18.71
C SER A 507 24.46 -19.31 20.10
N TYR A 508 23.15 -19.30 20.43
CA TYR A 508 22.64 -18.81 21.70
C TYR A 508 21.63 -19.75 22.39
N LEU A 509 21.13 -20.78 21.69
CA LEU A 509 20.22 -21.78 22.24
C LEU A 509 20.93 -23.14 22.35
N PRO A 510 20.60 -23.93 23.38
CA PRO A 510 21.02 -25.34 23.42
C PRO A 510 20.46 -26.13 22.23
N SER A 511 21.25 -27.09 21.73
CA SER A 511 20.85 -27.94 20.58
C SER A 511 19.58 -28.77 20.80
N ILE A 512 19.11 -28.87 22.04
CA ILE A 512 17.88 -29.57 22.45
C ILE A 512 16.70 -28.63 22.69
N HIS A 513 16.85 -27.32 22.36
CA HIS A 513 15.80 -26.33 22.62
C HIS A 513 14.61 -26.50 21.67
N ILE A 514 13.39 -26.36 22.22
CA ILE A 514 12.13 -26.59 21.48
C ILE A 514 11.95 -25.61 20.31
N ASP A 515 12.48 -24.39 20.41
CA ASP A 515 12.38 -23.36 19.36
C ASP A 515 13.14 -23.74 18.08
N LEU A 516 13.97 -24.78 18.08
CA LEU A 516 14.62 -25.31 16.88
C LEU A 516 13.70 -26.18 16.03
N VAL A 517 12.60 -26.67 16.59
CA VAL A 517 11.66 -27.60 15.91
C VAL A 517 11.10 -27.01 14.62
N PRO A 518 10.57 -25.76 14.58
CA PRO A 518 10.08 -25.17 13.33
C PRO A 518 11.15 -25.02 12.24
N LEU A 519 12.40 -24.79 12.62
CA LEU A 519 13.52 -24.67 11.67
C LEU A 519 13.86 -26.03 11.05
N TYR A 520 13.93 -27.10 11.86
CA TYR A 520 14.15 -28.45 11.32
C TYR A 520 13.00 -28.92 10.43
N ASP A 521 11.74 -28.59 10.75
CA ASP A 521 10.59 -28.86 9.86
C ASP A 521 10.72 -28.10 8.53
N ALA A 522 11.07 -26.81 8.58
CA ALA A 522 11.24 -25.98 7.38
C ALA A 522 12.40 -26.44 6.50
N ILE A 523 13.54 -26.81 7.08
CA ILE A 523 14.70 -27.39 6.38
C ILE A 523 14.30 -28.73 5.76
N GLY A 524 13.57 -29.59 6.50
CA GLY A 524 13.07 -30.86 5.98
C GLY A 524 12.15 -30.69 4.77
N LYS A 525 11.24 -29.70 4.81
CA LYS A 525 10.38 -29.34 3.68
C LYS A 525 11.20 -28.85 2.46
N SER A 526 12.21 -28.04 2.70
CA SER A 526 13.08 -27.54 1.62
C SER A 526 13.80 -28.69 0.92
N TYR A 527 14.40 -29.63 1.67
CA TYR A 527 15.02 -30.83 1.12
C TYR A 527 14.01 -31.73 0.38
N PHE A 528 12.80 -31.86 0.91
CA PHE A 528 11.73 -32.64 0.25
C PHE A 528 11.43 -32.08 -1.15
N HIS A 529 11.23 -30.77 -1.28
CA HIS A 529 10.97 -30.13 -2.56
C HIS A 529 12.16 -30.16 -3.51
N LEU A 530 13.38 -30.23 -2.99
CA LEU A 530 14.61 -30.43 -3.78
C LEU A 530 14.80 -31.90 -4.21
N GLY A 531 13.96 -32.83 -3.74
CA GLY A 531 14.05 -34.26 -4.03
C GLY A 531 15.13 -34.99 -3.24
N ASP A 532 15.75 -34.35 -2.25
CA ASP A 532 16.68 -34.97 -1.29
C ASP A 532 15.91 -35.54 -0.11
N TYR A 533 15.25 -36.66 -0.36
CA TYR A 533 14.37 -37.32 0.60
C TYR A 533 15.10 -37.84 1.83
N LYS A 534 16.40 -38.18 1.69
CA LYS A 534 17.22 -38.66 2.82
C LYS A 534 17.40 -37.55 3.86
N ASN A 535 17.87 -36.38 3.44
CA ASN A 535 18.07 -35.24 4.34
C ASN A 535 16.74 -34.67 4.84
N ALA A 536 15.66 -34.77 4.06
CA ALA A 536 14.32 -34.40 4.52
C ALA A 536 13.88 -35.24 5.72
N VAL A 537 13.98 -36.59 5.62
CA VAL A 537 13.63 -37.51 6.72
C VAL A 537 14.47 -37.23 7.96
N GLU A 538 15.79 -37.05 7.79
CA GLU A 538 16.68 -36.77 8.93
C GLU A 538 16.28 -35.50 9.70
N ASN A 539 15.92 -34.43 9.00
CA ASN A 539 15.51 -33.20 9.65
C ASN A 539 14.12 -33.29 10.31
N TYR A 540 13.16 -33.98 9.69
CA TYR A 540 11.87 -34.25 10.35
C TYR A 540 12.05 -35.14 11.59
N GLU A 541 12.92 -36.14 11.56
CA GLU A 541 13.22 -36.98 12.73
C GLU A 541 13.90 -36.17 13.86
N LYS A 542 14.78 -35.22 13.55
CA LYS A 542 15.33 -34.26 14.52
C LYS A 542 14.21 -33.44 15.18
N ALA A 543 13.27 -32.90 14.39
CA ALA A 543 12.14 -32.16 14.91
C ALA A 543 11.28 -32.99 15.87
N VAL A 544 10.93 -34.23 15.51
CA VAL A 544 10.18 -35.17 16.37
C VAL A 544 10.97 -35.50 17.63
N GLY A 545 12.29 -35.75 17.52
CA GLY A 545 13.16 -36.05 18.66
C GLY A 545 13.17 -34.90 19.68
N LEU A 546 13.26 -33.65 19.23
CA LEU A 546 13.22 -32.46 20.08
C LEU A 546 11.87 -32.30 20.79
N LEU A 547 10.77 -32.51 20.09
CA LEU A 547 9.43 -32.46 20.69
C LEU A 547 9.28 -33.49 21.81
N ARG A 548 9.70 -34.74 21.57
CA ARG A 548 9.66 -35.81 22.57
C ARG A 548 10.58 -35.52 23.77
N PHE A 549 11.79 -35.02 23.51
CA PHE A 549 12.74 -34.68 24.57
C PHE A 549 12.16 -33.60 25.50
N ASN A 550 11.43 -32.64 24.96
CA ASN A 550 10.79 -31.55 25.72
C ASN A 550 9.41 -31.94 26.27
N GLY A 551 9.12 -33.23 26.42
CA GLY A 551 7.94 -33.76 27.13
C GLY A 551 6.63 -33.69 26.34
N GLN A 552 6.66 -33.43 25.03
CA GLN A 552 5.45 -33.48 24.21
C GLN A 552 5.00 -34.91 24.00
N SER A 553 3.72 -35.18 24.27
CA SER A 553 3.14 -36.53 24.12
C SER A 553 3.00 -36.94 22.64
N ASN A 554 2.99 -38.23 22.37
CA ASN A 554 2.74 -38.77 21.02
C ASN A 554 1.33 -38.40 20.47
N ASN A 555 0.42 -37.91 21.30
CA ASN A 555 -0.89 -37.41 20.87
C ASN A 555 -0.84 -35.94 20.42
N ASN A 556 0.34 -35.30 20.41
CA ASN A 556 0.50 -33.96 19.86
C ASN A 556 0.27 -33.97 18.34
N GLN A 557 -0.68 -33.19 17.87
CA GLN A 557 -1.05 -33.12 16.45
C GLN A 557 0.18 -32.84 15.55
N PHE A 558 1.09 -31.97 15.97
CA PHE A 558 2.27 -31.65 15.20
C PHE A 558 3.25 -32.82 15.06
N ILE A 559 3.39 -33.67 16.10
CA ILE A 559 4.18 -34.92 16.02
C ILE A 559 3.54 -35.87 15.01
N ASN A 560 2.22 -36.00 15.01
CA ASN A 560 1.52 -36.84 14.04
C ASN A 560 1.73 -36.36 12.61
N ASP A 561 1.62 -35.06 12.37
CA ASP A 561 1.84 -34.44 11.05
C ASP A 561 3.28 -34.67 10.56
N LEU A 562 4.27 -34.53 11.44
CA LEU A 562 5.68 -34.84 11.12
C LEU A 562 5.90 -36.34 10.82
N ASN A 563 5.29 -37.25 11.58
CA ASN A 563 5.39 -38.69 11.32
C ASN A 563 4.79 -39.03 9.94
N ILE A 564 3.64 -38.46 9.59
CA ILE A 564 3.03 -38.66 8.26
C ILE A 564 4.00 -38.20 7.17
N ARG A 565 4.62 -37.01 7.31
CA ARG A 565 5.63 -36.53 6.36
C ARG A 565 6.84 -37.46 6.26
N ILE A 566 7.33 -37.96 7.38
CA ILE A 566 8.44 -38.92 7.42
C ILE A 566 8.07 -40.18 6.63
N ASP A 567 6.87 -40.79 6.90
CA ASP A 567 6.44 -42.02 6.25
C ASP A 567 6.26 -41.83 4.73
N ASP A 568 5.65 -40.71 4.32
CA ASP A 568 5.45 -40.42 2.89
C ASP A 568 6.79 -40.14 2.19
N THR A 569 7.71 -39.45 2.85
CA THR A 569 9.05 -39.21 2.31
C THR A 569 9.86 -40.48 2.18
N LYS A 570 9.77 -41.41 3.17
CA LYS A 570 10.39 -42.74 3.13
C LYS A 570 9.85 -43.61 2.00
N LYS A 571 8.56 -43.55 1.70
CA LYS A 571 7.97 -44.22 0.52
C LYS A 571 8.59 -43.75 -0.77
N LEU A 572 8.77 -42.41 -0.92
CA LEU A 572 9.40 -41.83 -2.10
C LEU A 572 10.90 -42.18 -2.20
N LEU A 573 11.60 -42.24 -1.07
CA LEU A 573 13.00 -42.65 -1.01
C LEU A 573 13.22 -44.11 -1.45
N ASN A 574 12.29 -45.02 -1.08
CA ASN A 574 12.38 -46.42 -1.43
C ASN A 574 11.96 -46.74 -2.87
N ASN A 575 11.27 -45.80 -3.54
CA ASN A 575 10.82 -45.93 -4.93
C ASN A 575 11.80 -45.33 -5.95
N LYS A 576 12.87 -44.69 -5.49
CA LYS A 576 14.01 -44.24 -6.28
C LYS A 576 15.16 -45.28 -6.24
#